data_5be701b98ccbefa254444e8307dfa96c
#
_entry.id   5be701b98ccbefa254444e8307dfa96c
#
_cell.length_a   1.000
_cell.length_b   1.000
_cell.length_c   1.000
_cell.angle_alpha   90.00
_cell.angle_beta   90.00
_cell.angle_gamma   90.00
#
_symmetry.space_group_name_H-M   'P 1'
#
loop_
_entity.id
_entity.type
_entity.pdbx_description
1 polymer ?
#
loop_
_entity_poly.entity_id
_entity_poly.type
_entity_poly.pdbx_seq_one_letter_code
_entity_poly.pdbx_strand_id
1 'polypeptide(L)'
;MTHEAKRDIVARIAAGADSVGVTDIFVMREPFRIASLALEHMKLRARVHILDAPIKNDSRDTEEGLRCFLEAGCKTIVSLGGDGTNRAIVKSSSDIDLIPLSTGTNNVFPISVEPTLAGIVAGLNALGRLTEVQLKSRSKVIHIERNTVSDIALIDLVKVVNDQLGSLLPFKPQNIEKLLLTRAEPASIGMSPIGGFIDPVYQQDDAGLIVNLSDEGRTVRVPLSPGLFGDLEVSSVERVC
;
A
#
# COMPACT_ATOMS: atom_id res chain seq x y z
N MET A 1 -5.08 -14.36 -6.36
CA MET A 1 -6.54 -14.28 -6.04
C MET A 1 -7.34 -14.31 -7.33
N THR A 2 -8.44 -15.08 -7.38
CA THR A 2 -9.33 -15.18 -8.55
C THR A 2 -10.21 -13.93 -8.71
N HIS A 3 -10.78 -13.71 -9.91
CA HIS A 3 -11.75 -12.61 -10.12
C HIS A 3 -13.00 -12.78 -9.27
N GLU A 4 -13.46 -14.00 -9.07
CA GLU A 4 -14.61 -14.31 -8.22
C GLU A 4 -14.35 -13.91 -6.75
N ALA A 5 -13.20 -14.27 -6.20
CA ALA A 5 -12.82 -13.86 -4.86
C ALA A 5 -12.72 -12.32 -4.72
N LYS A 6 -12.26 -11.63 -5.76
CA LYS A 6 -12.25 -10.16 -5.76
C LYS A 6 -13.66 -9.57 -5.81
N ARG A 7 -14.60 -10.19 -6.56
CA ARG A 7 -16.01 -9.78 -6.58
C ARG A 7 -16.66 -9.94 -5.21
N ASP A 8 -16.41 -11.06 -4.53
CA ASP A 8 -16.91 -11.29 -3.17
C ASP A 8 -16.41 -10.19 -2.21
N ILE A 9 -15.13 -9.83 -2.27
CA ILE A 9 -14.58 -8.74 -1.47
C ILE A 9 -15.32 -7.42 -1.74
N VAL A 10 -15.50 -7.05 -3.02
CA VAL A 10 -16.21 -5.81 -3.39
C VAL A 10 -17.65 -5.82 -2.88
N ALA A 11 -18.36 -6.93 -3.06
CA ALA A 11 -19.74 -7.09 -2.60
C ALA A 11 -19.85 -6.90 -1.08
N ARG A 12 -18.94 -7.48 -0.32
CA ARG A 12 -18.91 -7.39 1.15
C ARG A 12 -18.56 -5.98 1.63
N ILE A 13 -17.62 -5.30 0.97
CA ILE A 13 -17.32 -3.89 1.26
C ILE A 13 -18.55 -3.02 1.02
N ALA A 14 -19.23 -3.19 -0.13
CA ALA A 14 -20.42 -2.42 -0.46
C ALA A 14 -21.56 -2.67 0.52
N ALA A 15 -21.79 -3.93 0.92
CA ALA A 15 -22.77 -4.29 1.94
C ALA A 15 -22.45 -3.65 3.29
N GLY A 16 -21.19 -3.66 3.71
CA GLY A 16 -20.73 -3.02 4.93
C GLY A 16 -20.98 -1.51 4.93
N ALA A 17 -20.59 -0.83 3.84
CA ALA A 17 -20.82 0.61 3.67
C ALA A 17 -22.32 0.95 3.64
N ASP A 18 -23.13 0.21 2.90
CA ASP A 18 -24.58 0.39 2.85
C ASP A 18 -25.26 0.22 4.22
N SER A 19 -24.76 -0.71 5.03
CA SER A 19 -25.31 -1.03 6.35
C SER A 19 -25.30 0.16 7.31
N VAL A 20 -24.33 1.04 7.17
CA VAL A 20 -24.19 2.24 8.03
C VAL A 20 -24.85 3.50 7.46
N GLY A 21 -25.43 3.41 6.25
CA GLY A 21 -26.31 4.42 5.68
C GLY A 21 -25.61 5.39 4.72
N VAL A 22 -24.54 4.98 4.04
CA VAL A 22 -24.03 5.79 2.91
C VAL A 22 -25.10 5.87 1.82
N THR A 23 -25.14 6.98 1.12
CA THR A 23 -26.14 7.25 0.06
C THR A 23 -25.62 6.87 -1.32
N ASP A 24 -24.31 6.91 -1.51
CA ASP A 24 -23.69 6.75 -2.82
C ASP A 24 -22.39 5.92 -2.67
N ILE A 25 -22.21 4.98 -3.60
CA ILE A 25 -21.01 4.14 -3.72
C ILE A 25 -20.48 4.30 -5.14
N PHE A 26 -19.22 4.69 -5.24
CA PHE A 26 -18.56 4.91 -6.53
C PHE A 26 -17.56 3.79 -6.80
N VAL A 27 -17.58 3.24 -8.02
CA VAL A 27 -16.64 2.24 -8.50
C VAL A 27 -16.15 2.62 -9.89
N MET A 28 -14.90 2.27 -10.21
CA MET A 28 -14.38 2.45 -11.58
C MET A 28 -14.83 1.32 -12.49
N ARG A 29 -15.08 1.66 -13.76
CA ARG A 29 -15.13 0.66 -14.82
C ARG A 29 -13.70 0.17 -15.08
N GLU A 30 -13.49 -1.13 -14.94
CA GLU A 30 -12.21 -1.78 -15.22
C GLU A 30 -12.41 -2.95 -16.22
N PRO A 31 -11.34 -3.40 -16.93
CA PRO A 31 -11.47 -4.35 -18.04
C PRO A 31 -12.20 -5.66 -17.69
N PHE A 32 -12.01 -6.14 -16.47
CA PHE A 32 -12.59 -7.41 -16.01
C PHE A 32 -13.97 -7.26 -15.37
N ARG A 33 -14.50 -6.03 -15.28
CA ARG A 33 -15.80 -5.71 -14.71
C ARG A 33 -16.03 -6.29 -13.31
N ILE A 34 -14.97 -6.38 -12.50
CA ILE A 34 -15.01 -7.02 -11.18
C ILE A 34 -16.02 -6.28 -10.28
N ALA A 35 -15.85 -4.96 -10.15
CA ALA A 35 -16.70 -4.15 -9.29
C ALA A 35 -18.15 -4.08 -9.81
N SER A 36 -18.35 -3.80 -11.09
CA SER A 36 -19.70 -3.70 -11.65
C SER A 36 -20.47 -5.02 -11.54
N LEU A 37 -19.83 -6.15 -11.85
CA LEU A 37 -20.47 -7.47 -11.74
C LEU A 37 -20.72 -7.88 -10.28
N ALA A 38 -19.85 -7.46 -9.35
CA ALA A 38 -20.06 -7.73 -7.92
C ALA A 38 -21.32 -7.05 -7.39
N LEU A 39 -21.65 -5.86 -7.92
CA LEU A 39 -22.75 -5.02 -7.42
C LEU A 39 -24.04 -5.15 -8.21
N GLU A 40 -24.01 -5.75 -9.40
CA GLU A 40 -25.13 -5.80 -10.37
C GLU A 40 -26.44 -6.35 -9.79
N HIS A 41 -26.35 -7.34 -8.93
CA HIS A 41 -27.53 -8.02 -8.35
C HIS A 41 -27.72 -7.75 -6.85
N MET A 42 -26.93 -6.86 -6.28
CA MET A 42 -27.04 -6.52 -4.86
C MET A 42 -28.23 -5.58 -4.61
N LYS A 43 -29.00 -5.89 -3.55
CA LYS A 43 -30.08 -5.00 -3.10
C LYS A 43 -29.50 -4.00 -2.07
N LEU A 44 -28.83 -2.97 -2.56
CA LEU A 44 -28.30 -1.88 -1.76
C LEU A 44 -29.31 -0.73 -1.69
N ARG A 45 -29.33 0.00 -0.56
CA ARG A 45 -30.06 1.28 -0.42
C ARG A 45 -29.27 2.41 -1.07
N ALA A 46 -27.94 2.32 -1.00
CA ALA A 46 -27.04 3.24 -1.65
C ALA A 46 -27.13 3.15 -3.18
N ARG A 47 -27.01 4.27 -3.85
CA ARG A 47 -26.89 4.33 -5.30
C ARG A 47 -25.47 3.95 -5.72
N VAL A 48 -25.35 3.04 -6.68
CA VAL A 48 -24.06 2.63 -7.23
C VAL A 48 -23.78 3.44 -8.49
N HIS A 49 -22.64 4.11 -8.51
CA HIS A 49 -22.15 4.90 -9.64
C HIS A 49 -20.93 4.21 -10.25
N ILE A 50 -20.98 3.89 -11.54
CA ILE A 50 -19.85 3.33 -12.28
C ILE A 50 -19.20 4.48 -13.04
N LEU A 51 -18.04 4.90 -12.60
CA LEU A 51 -17.24 5.93 -13.26
C LEU A 51 -16.42 5.32 -14.40
N ASP A 52 -16.22 6.08 -15.44
CA ASP A 52 -15.53 5.64 -16.65
C ASP A 52 -14.31 6.52 -16.92
N ALA A 53 -13.18 5.89 -17.26
CA ALA A 53 -11.97 6.57 -17.65
C ALA A 53 -11.23 5.76 -18.72
N PRO A 54 -10.41 6.39 -19.56
CA PRO A 54 -9.59 5.70 -20.55
C PRO A 54 -8.63 4.72 -19.89
N ILE A 55 -8.67 3.45 -20.32
CA ILE A 55 -7.83 2.38 -19.76
C ILE A 55 -6.50 2.33 -20.51
N LYS A 56 -5.39 2.39 -19.78
CA LYS A 56 -4.01 2.34 -20.28
C LYS A 56 -3.27 1.05 -19.89
N ASN A 57 -3.83 0.27 -18.94
CA ASN A 57 -3.27 -0.94 -18.35
C ASN A 57 -1.92 -0.72 -17.63
N ASP A 58 -1.78 0.41 -16.96
CA ASP A 58 -0.62 0.74 -16.12
C ASP A 58 -1.03 1.57 -14.88
N SER A 59 -0.06 2.09 -14.12
CA SER A 59 -0.32 2.85 -12.89
C SER A 59 -1.19 4.09 -13.10
N ARG A 60 -1.20 4.65 -14.32
CA ARG A 60 -2.03 5.81 -14.67
C ARG A 60 -3.52 5.53 -14.56
N ASP A 61 -3.94 4.27 -14.69
CA ASP A 61 -5.35 3.90 -14.47
C ASP A 61 -5.76 4.09 -13.01
N THR A 62 -4.85 3.81 -12.08
CA THR A 62 -5.07 4.05 -10.65
C THR A 62 -5.09 5.54 -10.32
N GLU A 63 -4.17 6.31 -10.89
CA GLU A 63 -4.10 7.76 -10.73
C GLU A 63 -5.35 8.46 -11.27
N GLU A 64 -5.79 8.07 -12.46
CA GLU A 64 -7.00 8.60 -13.10
C GLU A 64 -8.27 8.19 -12.35
N GLY A 65 -8.33 6.93 -11.87
CA GLY A 65 -9.44 6.46 -11.05
C GLY A 65 -9.57 7.26 -9.75
N LEU A 66 -8.45 7.54 -9.08
CA LEU A 66 -8.45 8.40 -7.90
C LEU A 66 -8.96 9.81 -8.22
N ARG A 67 -8.49 10.40 -9.33
CA ARG A 67 -8.97 11.72 -9.77
C ARG A 67 -10.48 11.74 -9.95
N CYS A 68 -11.04 10.73 -10.64
CA CYS A 68 -12.48 10.60 -10.83
C CYS A 68 -13.25 10.49 -9.50
N PHE A 69 -12.73 9.73 -8.54
CA PHE A 69 -13.35 9.62 -7.21
C PHE A 69 -13.33 10.94 -6.46
N LEU A 70 -12.21 11.66 -6.47
CA LEU A 70 -12.10 12.97 -5.80
C LEU A 70 -13.03 14.01 -6.45
N GLU A 71 -13.13 14.06 -7.77
CA GLU A 71 -14.06 14.92 -8.51
C GLU A 71 -15.52 14.58 -8.21
N ALA A 72 -15.84 13.30 -7.97
CA ALA A 72 -17.16 12.86 -7.53
C ALA A 72 -17.43 13.18 -6.04
N GLY A 73 -16.48 13.76 -5.33
CA GLY A 73 -16.61 14.14 -3.92
C GLY A 73 -16.37 13.01 -2.92
N CYS A 74 -15.75 11.91 -3.34
CA CYS A 74 -15.39 10.84 -2.43
C CYS A 74 -14.30 11.30 -1.46
N LYS A 75 -14.53 11.08 -0.15
CA LYS A 75 -13.56 11.41 0.91
C LYS A 75 -12.78 10.19 1.39
N THR A 76 -13.37 9.01 1.27
CA THR A 76 -12.78 7.75 1.70
C THR A 76 -12.61 6.84 0.51
N ILE A 77 -11.41 6.34 0.33
CA ILE A 77 -11.04 5.43 -0.76
C ILE A 77 -10.73 4.05 -0.17
N VAL A 78 -11.32 3.01 -0.74
CA VAL A 78 -10.93 1.63 -0.47
C VAL A 78 -10.17 1.11 -1.68
N SER A 79 -8.90 0.80 -1.51
CA SER A 79 -8.10 0.21 -2.58
C SER A 79 -8.02 -1.30 -2.43
N LEU A 80 -8.14 -2.01 -3.56
CA LEU A 80 -7.97 -3.46 -3.67
C LEU A 80 -6.72 -3.74 -4.49
N GLY A 81 -5.56 -3.72 -3.84
CA GLY A 81 -4.30 -3.83 -4.56
C GLY A 81 -3.10 -4.14 -3.67
N GLY A 82 -1.93 -4.05 -4.26
CA GLY A 82 -0.64 -4.20 -3.58
C GLY A 82 0.03 -2.87 -3.27
N ASP A 83 1.31 -2.93 -2.89
CA ASP A 83 2.12 -1.77 -2.57
C ASP A 83 2.20 -0.78 -3.74
N GLY A 84 2.33 -1.27 -4.98
CA GLY A 84 2.36 -0.44 -6.19
C GLY A 84 1.08 0.35 -6.44
N THR A 85 -0.09 -0.26 -6.23
CA THR A 85 -1.39 0.41 -6.36
C THR A 85 -1.52 1.52 -5.32
N ASN A 86 -1.20 1.22 -4.06
CA ASN A 86 -1.29 2.20 -2.98
C ASN A 86 -0.27 3.33 -3.16
N ARG A 87 0.93 3.02 -3.67
CA ARG A 87 1.92 4.04 -4.02
C ARG A 87 1.41 5.00 -5.09
N ALA A 88 0.77 4.50 -6.16
CA ALA A 88 0.18 5.34 -7.21
C ALA A 88 -0.91 6.27 -6.63
N ILE A 89 -1.76 5.76 -5.75
CA ILE A 89 -2.78 6.54 -5.04
C ILE A 89 -2.14 7.66 -4.22
N VAL A 90 -1.23 7.33 -3.31
CA VAL A 90 -0.59 8.30 -2.40
C VAL A 90 0.28 9.31 -3.15
N LYS A 91 0.93 8.89 -4.24
CA LYS A 91 1.69 9.80 -5.12
C LYS A 91 0.80 10.85 -5.78
N SER A 92 -0.43 10.48 -6.15
CA SER A 92 -1.37 11.40 -6.78
C SER A 92 -2.08 12.30 -5.77
N SER A 93 -2.32 11.81 -4.55
CA SER A 93 -2.90 12.59 -3.46
C SER A 93 -2.51 11.98 -2.12
N SER A 94 -1.76 12.73 -1.32
CA SER A 94 -1.32 12.28 0.02
C SER A 94 -2.32 12.61 1.13
N ASP A 95 -3.28 13.50 0.86
CA ASP A 95 -4.29 13.92 1.85
C ASP A 95 -5.64 13.24 1.56
N ILE A 96 -5.65 11.92 1.72
CA ILE A 96 -6.84 11.08 1.53
C ILE A 96 -6.99 10.09 2.66
N ASP A 97 -8.23 9.78 3.00
CA ASP A 97 -8.55 8.66 3.88
C ASP A 97 -8.56 7.36 3.06
N LEU A 98 -7.51 6.55 3.23
CA LEU A 98 -7.29 5.33 2.46
C LEU A 98 -7.43 4.09 3.33
N ILE A 99 -8.25 3.14 2.89
CA ILE A 99 -8.34 1.79 3.44
C ILE A 99 -7.71 0.82 2.43
N PRO A 100 -6.42 0.48 2.59
CA PRO A 100 -5.70 -0.36 1.65
C PRO A 100 -5.93 -1.84 1.98
N LEU A 101 -6.70 -2.56 1.17
CA LEU A 101 -6.94 -3.99 1.35
C LEU A 101 -6.01 -4.81 0.46
N SER A 102 -5.32 -5.77 1.07
CA SER A 102 -4.45 -6.68 0.34
C SER A 102 -5.24 -7.67 -0.50
N THR A 103 -4.93 -7.73 -1.80
CA THR A 103 -5.44 -8.76 -2.71
C THR A 103 -4.33 -9.70 -3.21
N GLY A 104 -3.13 -9.55 -2.69
CA GLY A 104 -1.94 -10.36 -3.02
C GLY A 104 -1.29 -10.97 -1.79
N THR A 105 -0.21 -11.71 -2.01
CA THR A 105 0.52 -12.43 -0.95
C THR A 105 1.81 -11.75 -0.50
N ASN A 106 2.33 -10.82 -1.30
CA ASN A 106 3.64 -10.20 -1.09
C ASN A 106 3.52 -8.67 -0.99
N ASN A 107 2.68 -8.21 -0.06
CA ASN A 107 2.47 -6.78 0.16
C ASN A 107 2.73 -6.44 1.62
N VAL A 108 3.30 -5.27 1.86
CA VAL A 108 3.64 -4.76 3.20
C VAL A 108 2.71 -3.62 3.61
N PHE A 109 2.34 -2.76 2.67
CA PHE A 109 1.53 -1.58 2.96
C PHE A 109 0.05 -1.92 3.22
N PRO A 110 -0.65 -2.69 2.34
CA PRO A 110 -2.06 -2.96 2.54
C PRO A 110 -2.29 -3.95 3.68
N ILE A 111 -3.43 -3.79 4.34
CA ILE A 111 -3.85 -4.61 5.47
C ILE A 111 -4.70 -5.80 5.03
N SER A 112 -4.71 -6.82 5.86
CA SER A 112 -5.60 -7.97 5.73
C SER A 112 -6.67 -7.85 6.81
N VAL A 113 -7.89 -7.49 6.42
CA VAL A 113 -9.05 -7.33 7.30
C VAL A 113 -10.29 -7.88 6.61
N GLU A 114 -11.30 -8.23 7.38
CA GLU A 114 -12.57 -8.70 6.85
C GLU A 114 -13.26 -7.59 6.02
N PRO A 115 -13.62 -7.87 4.74
CA PRO A 115 -14.09 -6.84 3.83
C PRO A 115 -15.35 -6.09 4.26
N THR A 116 -16.29 -6.77 4.96
CA THR A 116 -17.51 -6.11 5.47
C THR A 116 -17.15 -5.06 6.52
N LEU A 117 -16.20 -5.36 7.41
CA LEU A 117 -15.71 -4.41 8.41
C LEU A 117 -15.01 -3.23 7.74
N ALA A 118 -14.20 -3.48 6.71
CA ALA A 118 -13.60 -2.40 5.93
C ALA A 118 -14.66 -1.48 5.32
N GLY A 119 -15.73 -2.05 4.79
CA GLY A 119 -16.88 -1.30 4.26
C GLY A 119 -17.59 -0.48 5.32
N ILE A 120 -17.84 -1.05 6.51
CA ILE A 120 -18.43 -0.33 7.65
C ILE A 120 -17.56 0.86 8.03
N VAL A 121 -16.25 0.66 8.20
CA VAL A 121 -15.31 1.73 8.56
C VAL A 121 -15.27 2.81 7.49
N ALA A 122 -15.19 2.41 6.20
CA ALA A 122 -15.23 3.34 5.08
C ALA A 122 -16.51 4.19 5.09
N GLY A 123 -17.66 3.57 5.30
CA GLY A 123 -18.95 4.26 5.36
C GLY A 123 -19.06 5.20 6.55
N LEU A 124 -18.66 4.77 7.74
CA LEU A 124 -18.66 5.63 8.93
C LEU A 124 -17.73 6.84 8.76
N ASN A 125 -16.56 6.62 8.17
CA ASN A 125 -15.62 7.70 7.87
C ASN A 125 -16.22 8.70 6.87
N ALA A 126 -16.75 8.22 5.75
CA ALA A 126 -17.37 9.07 4.73
C ALA A 126 -18.54 9.91 5.29
N LEU A 127 -19.26 9.37 6.27
CA LEU A 127 -20.34 10.05 6.99
C LEU A 127 -19.86 11.00 8.12
N GLY A 128 -18.55 11.08 8.36
CA GLY A 128 -17.99 11.90 9.44
C GLY A 128 -18.34 11.38 10.84
N ARG A 129 -18.61 10.09 10.98
CA ARG A 129 -19.02 9.46 12.26
C ARG A 129 -17.87 8.81 13.02
N LEU A 130 -16.65 8.86 12.50
CA LEU A 130 -15.45 8.42 13.19
C LEU A 130 -14.73 9.61 13.80
N THR A 131 -14.23 9.43 15.02
CA THR A 131 -13.39 10.43 15.68
C THR A 131 -11.97 10.35 15.15
N GLU A 132 -11.18 11.43 15.30
CA GLU A 132 -9.78 11.45 14.92
C GLU A 132 -8.95 10.30 15.52
N VAL A 133 -9.22 9.94 16.77
CA VAL A 133 -8.53 8.84 17.47
C VAL A 133 -8.83 7.47 16.84
N GLN A 134 -10.03 7.30 16.27
CA GLN A 134 -10.44 6.06 15.59
C GLN A 134 -9.90 5.95 14.16
N LEU A 135 -9.54 7.08 13.55
CA LEU A 135 -9.14 7.15 12.15
C LEU A 135 -7.63 7.00 11.91
N LYS A 136 -6.78 7.06 12.96
CA LYS A 136 -5.40 7.44 12.65
C LYS A 136 -4.34 6.44 12.99
N SER A 137 -3.85 5.78 11.93
CA SER A 137 -2.41 5.72 11.77
C SER A 137 -2.04 6.54 10.51
N ARG A 138 -1.34 7.64 10.67
CA ARG A 138 -0.68 8.32 9.57
C ARG A 138 0.40 7.39 9.02
N SER A 139 0.44 7.20 7.72
CA SER A 139 1.49 6.42 7.09
C SER A 139 2.69 7.30 6.79
N LYS A 140 3.87 6.77 7.02
CA LYS A 140 5.14 7.41 6.64
C LYS A 140 5.37 7.26 5.14
N VAL A 141 6.03 8.24 4.53
CA VAL A 141 6.38 8.25 3.11
C VAL A 141 7.83 8.68 2.97
N ILE A 142 8.59 7.98 2.12
CA ILE A 142 9.92 8.41 1.71
C ILE A 142 9.75 9.28 0.47
N HIS A 143 10.14 10.55 0.54
CA HIS A 143 10.22 11.43 -0.61
C HIS A 143 11.58 11.27 -1.28
N ILE A 144 11.56 11.10 -2.61
CA ILE A 144 12.73 10.85 -3.43
C ILE A 144 12.87 12.00 -4.41
N GLU A 145 13.96 12.75 -4.29
CA GLU A 145 14.31 13.82 -5.22
C GLU A 145 15.66 13.53 -5.85
N ARG A 146 15.69 13.50 -7.16
CA ARG A 146 16.92 13.34 -7.94
C ARG A 146 16.87 14.22 -9.20
N ASN A 147 17.68 15.25 -9.23
CA ASN A 147 17.67 16.25 -10.32
C ASN A 147 16.27 16.84 -10.51
N THR A 148 15.63 16.53 -11.66
CA THR A 148 14.27 16.98 -12.00
C THR A 148 13.20 15.94 -11.76
N VAL A 149 13.56 14.76 -11.21
CA VAL A 149 12.63 13.65 -10.96
C VAL A 149 12.27 13.61 -9.48
N SER A 150 10.98 13.69 -9.20
CA SER A 150 10.41 13.47 -7.86
C SER A 150 9.60 12.19 -7.85
N ASP A 151 9.75 11.40 -6.80
CA ASP A 151 9.02 10.16 -6.60
C ASP A 151 8.80 9.88 -5.11
N ILE A 152 8.06 8.82 -4.79
CA ILE A 152 7.82 8.39 -3.41
C ILE A 152 8.02 6.88 -3.24
N ALA A 153 8.31 6.46 -2.01
CA ALA A 153 8.18 5.09 -1.59
C ALA A 153 7.34 5.00 -0.30
N LEU A 154 6.51 3.95 -0.17
CA LEU A 154 5.65 3.75 1.00
C LEU A 154 6.29 2.84 2.06
N ILE A 155 7.12 1.92 1.65
CA ILE A 155 7.72 0.92 2.54
C ILE A 155 9.22 1.05 2.56
N ASP A 156 9.86 0.89 1.40
CA ASP A 156 11.31 0.88 1.29
C ASP A 156 11.81 1.59 0.04
N LEU A 157 13.03 2.09 0.14
CA LEU A 157 13.86 2.55 -0.96
C LEU A 157 15.23 1.89 -0.81
N VAL A 158 15.65 1.16 -1.84
CA VAL A 158 16.92 0.44 -1.85
C VAL A 158 17.87 1.06 -2.85
N LYS A 159 19.07 1.44 -2.39
CA LYS A 159 20.17 1.79 -3.29
C LYS A 159 21.00 0.54 -3.56
N VAL A 160 21.06 0.15 -4.82
CA VAL A 160 21.85 -1.00 -5.27
C VAL A 160 22.94 -0.56 -6.25
N VAL A 161 24.03 -1.30 -6.29
CA VAL A 161 25.13 -1.16 -7.23
C VAL A 161 25.25 -2.45 -8.07
N ASN A 162 25.69 -2.33 -9.30
CA ASN A 162 25.92 -3.49 -10.19
C ASN A 162 24.71 -4.43 -10.35
N ASP A 163 23.49 -3.87 -10.32
CA ASP A 163 22.26 -4.62 -10.54
C ASP A 163 21.57 -4.19 -11.85
N GLN A 164 20.67 -5.03 -12.35
CA GLN A 164 19.95 -4.78 -13.60
C GLN A 164 18.60 -4.16 -13.33
N LEU A 165 18.19 -3.19 -14.16
CA LEU A 165 16.85 -2.62 -14.15
C LEU A 165 15.81 -3.73 -14.41
N GLY A 166 14.80 -3.81 -13.53
CA GLY A 166 13.74 -4.83 -13.63
C GLY A 166 13.99 -6.11 -12.84
N SER A 167 15.09 -6.20 -12.10
CA SER A 167 15.23 -7.22 -11.06
C SER A 167 14.17 -7.04 -9.99
N LEU A 168 13.39 -8.10 -9.72
CA LEU A 168 12.29 -8.05 -8.73
C LEU A 168 12.79 -7.97 -7.29
N LEU A 169 14.00 -8.48 -7.05
CA LEU A 169 14.69 -8.44 -5.76
C LEU A 169 16.20 -8.34 -6.02
N PRO A 170 16.96 -7.61 -5.20
CA PRO A 170 18.41 -7.64 -5.23
C PRO A 170 18.88 -9.00 -4.69
N PHE A 171 19.07 -9.95 -5.60
CA PHE A 171 19.47 -11.33 -5.23
C PHE A 171 20.89 -11.45 -4.68
N LYS A 172 21.71 -10.44 -4.89
CA LYS A 172 23.06 -10.37 -4.34
C LYS A 172 23.08 -9.34 -3.21
N PRO A 173 23.09 -9.78 -1.95
CA PRO A 173 23.13 -8.88 -0.80
C PRO A 173 24.27 -7.86 -0.86
N GLN A 174 25.40 -8.26 -1.45
CA GLN A 174 26.59 -7.42 -1.65
C GLN A 174 26.34 -6.22 -2.60
N ASN A 175 25.29 -6.27 -3.41
CA ASN A 175 24.92 -5.17 -4.29
C ASN A 175 24.09 -4.10 -3.56
N ILE A 176 23.60 -4.38 -2.36
CA ILE A 176 22.84 -3.40 -1.56
C ILE A 176 23.83 -2.48 -0.86
N GLU A 177 23.70 -1.19 -1.09
CA GLU A 177 24.54 -0.15 -0.49
C GLU A 177 23.82 0.58 0.64
N LYS A 178 22.51 0.79 0.49
CA LYS A 178 21.70 1.50 1.48
C LYS A 178 20.24 1.05 1.41
N LEU A 179 19.63 0.94 2.58
CA LEU A 179 18.19 0.75 2.76
C LEU A 179 17.62 1.97 3.48
N LEU A 180 16.51 2.49 2.98
CA LEU A 180 15.66 3.44 3.69
C LEU A 180 14.30 2.77 3.88
N LEU A 181 13.85 2.68 5.11
CA LEU A 181 12.65 1.92 5.47
C LEU A 181 11.69 2.81 6.28
N THR A 182 10.43 2.90 5.86
CA THR A 182 9.38 3.50 6.69
C THR A 182 8.97 2.56 7.81
N ARG A 183 9.11 1.24 7.56
CA ARG A 183 8.88 0.15 8.52
C ARG A 183 10.02 -0.84 8.42
N ALA A 184 10.50 -1.27 9.57
CA ALA A 184 11.53 -2.29 9.74
C ALA A 184 10.98 -3.36 10.68
N GLU A 185 10.12 -4.22 10.17
CA GLU A 185 9.33 -5.18 10.94
C GLU A 185 9.82 -6.60 10.69
N PRO A 186 10.30 -7.33 11.71
CA PRO A 186 10.86 -8.68 11.55
C PRO A 186 9.87 -9.69 10.94
N ALA A 187 8.57 -9.52 11.21
CA ALA A 187 7.50 -10.41 10.76
C ALA A 187 6.94 -10.04 9.37
N SER A 188 7.54 -9.06 8.68
CA SER A 188 7.11 -8.59 7.37
C SER A 188 7.78 -9.40 6.24
N ILE A 189 7.65 -8.91 5.02
CA ILE A 189 8.27 -9.46 3.79
C ILE A 189 9.07 -8.37 3.07
N GLY A 190 9.79 -8.72 2.02
CA GLY A 190 10.61 -7.78 1.24
C GLY A 190 11.84 -7.30 2.01
N MET A 191 12.13 -6.01 1.98
CA MET A 191 13.30 -5.41 2.63
C MET A 191 13.06 -5.06 4.11
N SER A 192 11.81 -4.91 4.52
CA SER A 192 11.42 -4.56 5.89
C SER A 192 12.02 -5.49 6.96
N PRO A 193 12.01 -6.83 6.81
CA PRO A 193 12.64 -7.75 7.77
C PRO A 193 14.15 -7.53 7.93
N ILE A 194 14.85 -7.11 6.88
CA ILE A 194 16.29 -6.84 6.97
C ILE A 194 16.55 -5.78 8.04
N GLY A 195 15.86 -4.64 7.94
CA GLY A 195 15.92 -3.62 8.97
C GLY A 195 15.41 -4.09 10.32
N GLY A 196 14.32 -4.85 10.33
CA GLY A 196 13.68 -5.37 11.54
C GLY A 196 14.57 -6.29 12.38
N PHE A 197 15.48 -7.04 11.78
CA PHE A 197 16.47 -7.86 12.48
C PHE A 197 17.66 -7.03 12.98
N ILE A 198 17.80 -5.79 12.52
CA ILE A 198 18.88 -4.88 12.92
C ILE A 198 18.41 -3.92 14.01
N ASP A 199 17.34 -3.17 13.74
CA ASP A 199 16.71 -2.21 14.66
C ASP A 199 15.22 -2.03 14.26
N PRO A 200 14.28 -2.70 14.98
CA PRO A 200 12.87 -2.70 14.61
C PRO A 200 12.23 -1.30 14.65
N VAL A 201 11.49 -0.95 13.59
CA VAL A 201 10.67 0.26 13.48
C VAL A 201 9.28 -0.13 12.96
N TYR A 202 8.25 0.16 13.74
CA TYR A 202 6.88 -0.21 13.42
C TYR A 202 6.11 0.95 12.76
N GLN A 203 4.94 0.62 12.22
CA GLN A 203 4.10 1.62 11.54
C GLN A 203 3.75 2.81 12.44
N GLN A 204 3.46 2.56 13.72
CA GLN A 204 3.08 3.57 14.71
C GLN A 204 4.23 4.43 15.22
N ASP A 205 5.48 4.02 14.98
CA ASP A 205 6.66 4.79 15.42
C ASP A 205 6.81 6.03 14.54
N ASP A 206 7.15 7.15 15.16
CA ASP A 206 7.40 8.42 14.46
C ASP A 206 8.85 8.49 13.96
N ALA A 207 9.30 7.40 13.35
CA ALA A 207 10.63 7.27 12.79
C ALA A 207 10.64 6.29 11.60
N GLY A 208 11.59 6.49 10.70
CA GLY A 208 12.06 5.54 9.70
C GLY A 208 13.44 4.99 10.07
N LEU A 209 13.96 4.07 9.27
CA LEU A 209 15.28 3.47 9.46
C LEU A 209 16.13 3.66 8.21
N ILE A 210 17.36 4.12 8.41
CA ILE A 210 18.41 4.09 7.40
C ILE A 210 19.42 3.04 7.81
N VAL A 211 19.74 2.11 6.90
CA VAL A 211 20.79 1.11 7.05
C VAL A 211 21.80 1.31 5.94
N ASN A 212 23.04 1.62 6.28
CA ASN A 212 24.15 1.70 5.34
C ASN A 212 24.95 0.40 5.40
N LEU A 213 25.30 -0.13 4.24
CA LEU A 213 26.03 -1.38 4.07
C LEU A 213 27.38 -1.07 3.42
N SER A 214 28.45 -1.71 3.92
CA SER A 214 29.79 -1.62 3.34
C SER A 214 30.63 -2.80 3.81
N ASP A 215 31.67 -3.16 3.08
CA ASP A 215 32.56 -4.30 3.35
C ASP A 215 33.30 -4.21 4.70
N GLU A 216 33.29 -3.04 5.36
CA GLU A 216 33.93 -2.79 6.67
C GLU A 216 32.94 -2.81 7.84
N GLY A 217 31.68 -3.24 7.60
CA GLY A 217 30.62 -3.25 8.59
C GLY A 217 30.69 -4.45 9.57
N ARG A 218 29.74 -4.47 10.51
CA ARG A 218 29.51 -5.68 11.30
C ARG A 218 28.63 -6.64 10.50
N THR A 219 28.96 -7.92 10.50
CA THR A 219 28.14 -8.95 9.88
C THR A 219 26.84 -9.15 10.65
N VAL A 220 25.71 -9.06 9.96
CA VAL A 220 24.38 -9.34 10.52
C VAL A 220 23.67 -10.35 9.62
N ARG A 221 23.22 -11.46 10.22
CA ARG A 221 22.44 -12.47 9.51
C ARG A 221 20.96 -12.07 9.46
N VAL A 222 20.42 -11.93 8.27
CA VAL A 222 19.06 -11.43 8.04
C VAL A 222 18.30 -12.32 7.05
N PRO A 223 16.96 -12.36 7.10
CA PRO A 223 16.16 -12.98 6.06
C PRO A 223 16.16 -12.09 4.81
N LEU A 224 16.54 -12.65 3.67
CA LEU A 224 16.52 -11.96 2.37
C LEU A 224 15.22 -12.23 1.61
N SER A 225 14.65 -13.41 1.81
CA SER A 225 13.32 -13.81 1.33
C SER A 225 12.82 -15.00 2.15
N PRO A 226 11.55 -15.42 2.03
CA PRO A 226 11.04 -16.58 2.73
C PRO A 226 11.93 -17.83 2.52
N GLY A 227 12.49 -18.34 3.62
CA GLY A 227 13.38 -19.52 3.61
C GLY A 227 14.84 -19.24 3.19
N LEU A 228 15.19 -18.01 2.82
CA LEU A 228 16.54 -17.65 2.42
C LEU A 228 17.13 -16.62 3.41
N PHE A 229 18.25 -16.97 4.02
CA PHE A 229 19.03 -16.08 4.88
C PHE A 229 20.34 -15.72 4.21
N GLY A 230 20.84 -14.53 4.50
CA GLY A 230 22.15 -14.06 4.07
C GLY A 230 22.80 -13.21 5.14
N ASP A 231 24.08 -12.99 4.96
CA ASP A 231 24.87 -12.14 5.84
C ASP A 231 25.09 -10.79 5.13
N LEU A 232 24.82 -9.69 5.83
CA LEU A 232 25.00 -8.31 5.39
C LEU A 232 26.04 -7.64 6.25
N GLU A 233 26.92 -6.86 5.65
CA GLU A 233 27.91 -6.04 6.33
C GLU A 233 27.33 -4.64 6.62
N VAL A 234 26.88 -4.42 7.85
CA VAL A 234 26.20 -3.19 8.29
C VAL A 234 27.22 -2.20 8.84
N SER A 235 27.42 -1.08 8.16
CA SER A 235 28.35 -0.03 8.58
C SER A 235 27.73 0.99 9.54
N SER A 236 26.47 1.36 9.30
CA SER A 236 25.75 2.24 10.24
C SER A 236 24.24 2.03 10.17
N VAL A 237 23.57 2.38 11.26
CA VAL A 237 22.12 2.35 11.40
C VAL A 237 21.67 3.67 12.02
N GLU A 238 20.65 4.29 11.47
CA GLU A 238 20.14 5.58 11.92
C GLU A 238 18.61 5.59 11.88
N ARG A 239 17.98 6.04 12.96
CA ARG A 239 16.56 6.36 12.97
C ARG A 239 16.39 7.81 12.54
N VAL A 240 15.46 8.03 11.60
CA VAL A 240 15.14 9.35 11.02
C VAL A 240 13.65 9.66 11.15
N CYS A 241 13.35 10.94 11.40
CA CYS A 241 11.97 11.47 11.49
C CYS A 241 11.56 12.12 10.17
#